data_d99bd8783d6f9f536bc71f64f89e0f09
#
_entry.id   d99bd8783d6f9f536bc71f64f89e0f09
#
_cell.length_a   1.000
_cell.length_b   1.000
_cell.length_c   1.000
_cell.angle_alpha   90.00
_cell.angle_beta   90.00
_cell.angle_gamma   90.00
#
_symmetry.space_group_name_H-M   'P 1'
#
loop_
_entity.id
_entity.type
_entity.pdbx_description
1 polymer ?
#
loop_
_entity_poly.entity_id
_entity_poly.type
_entity_poly.pdbx_seq_one_letter_code
_entity_poly.pdbx_strand_id
1 'polypeptide(L)'
;MVSLRLITGVLVTTASAFLVTLLMNYAIAIDYLKDSDPILGQLIDRIGACQLHQHELEGDLFFCLSRSILHQQLSTKVAKVIHERFLQLYPDTQFPLAQDVLDTPDEVLRRVGISRPKISYIKDLARHAISGLPTLEELEVMDDEAIIKTLTRVKGIGRWTVQMLLIFRLKRWDVLPVDDLGVRAGIRKLYSLDALPDRKTTEGFGQKWKPYCSIASWYLWRSLELKPV
;
A
#
# COMPACT_ATOMS: atom_id res chain seq x y z
N MET A 1 -20.89 -1.67 55.31
CA MET A 1 -19.79 -0.71 55.03
C MET A 1 -18.75 -1.44 54.22
N VAL A 2 -18.79 -1.29 52.89
CA VAL A 2 -17.82 -1.87 52.00
C VAL A 2 -17.00 -0.70 51.42
N SER A 3 -15.71 -0.74 51.76
CA SER A 3 -14.75 0.32 51.36
C SER A 3 -14.43 0.22 49.89
N LEU A 4 -14.90 1.17 49.08
CA LEU A 4 -14.46 1.37 47.69
C LEU A 4 -13.07 2.02 47.71
N ARG A 5 -12.03 1.28 47.39
CA ARG A 5 -10.75 1.83 46.99
C ARG A 5 -10.84 2.21 45.51
N LEU A 6 -10.84 3.50 45.21
CA LEU A 6 -10.64 4.04 43.87
C LEU A 6 -9.19 3.72 43.43
N ILE A 7 -9.04 2.81 42.51
CA ILE A 7 -7.83 2.65 41.70
C ILE A 7 -8.06 3.58 40.49
N THR A 8 -7.21 4.58 40.35
CA THR A 8 -7.15 5.46 39.17
C THR A 8 -6.77 4.65 37.94
N GLY A 9 -7.75 3.97 37.35
CA GLY A 9 -7.64 3.29 36.07
C GLY A 9 -8.08 4.25 34.97
N VAL A 10 -7.12 4.80 34.21
CA VAL A 10 -7.42 5.42 32.93
C VAL A 10 -8.19 4.39 32.10
N LEU A 11 -9.43 4.70 31.75
CA LEU A 11 -10.22 3.95 30.77
C LEU A 11 -9.54 4.10 29.41
N VAL A 12 -8.57 3.21 29.12
CA VAL A 12 -8.02 3.08 27.78
C VAL A 12 -9.13 2.49 26.94
N THR A 13 -9.71 3.28 26.06
CA THR A 13 -10.70 2.78 25.09
C THR A 13 -10.04 1.70 24.23
N THR A 14 -10.81 0.73 23.75
CA THR A 14 -10.31 -0.35 22.88
C THR A 14 -9.50 0.17 21.70
N ALA A 15 -9.89 1.30 21.12
CA ALA A 15 -9.16 2.00 20.07
C ALA A 15 -7.77 2.51 20.54
N SER A 16 -7.67 3.02 21.78
CA SER A 16 -6.39 3.46 22.36
C SER A 16 -5.46 2.30 22.64
N ALA A 17 -5.97 1.15 23.12
CA ALA A 17 -5.18 -0.06 23.34
C ALA A 17 -4.66 -0.63 22.01
N PHE A 18 -5.48 -0.67 20.97
CA PHE A 18 -5.07 -1.09 19.63
C PHE A 18 -3.96 -0.19 19.06
N LEU A 19 -4.11 1.13 19.16
CA LEU A 19 -3.10 2.08 18.69
C LEU A 19 -1.78 1.93 19.44
N VAL A 20 -1.82 1.75 20.75
CA VAL A 20 -0.61 1.51 21.57
C VAL A 20 0.08 0.22 21.14
N THR A 21 -0.65 -0.89 20.96
CA THR A 21 -0.08 -2.16 20.49
C THR A 21 0.52 -2.01 19.09
N LEU A 22 -0.15 -1.33 18.19
CA LEU A 22 0.36 -1.06 16.83
C LEU A 22 1.67 -0.27 16.88
N LEU A 23 1.74 0.81 17.66
CA LEU A 23 2.95 1.62 17.80
C LEU A 23 4.09 0.86 18.44
N MET A 24 3.81 -0.01 19.43
CA MET A 24 4.81 -0.89 20.03
C MET A 24 5.38 -1.88 19.00
N ASN A 25 4.54 -2.46 18.15
CA ASN A 25 4.98 -3.36 17.09
C ASN A 25 5.87 -2.63 16.07
N TYR A 26 5.55 -1.37 15.71
CA TYR A 26 6.43 -0.55 14.86
C TYR A 26 7.76 -0.25 15.51
N ALA A 27 7.81 0.03 16.82
CA ALA A 27 9.05 0.26 17.55
C ALA A 27 9.96 -0.99 17.51
N ILE A 28 9.40 -2.17 17.78
CA ILE A 28 10.13 -3.45 17.68
C ILE A 28 10.71 -3.66 16.27
N ALA A 29 9.92 -3.40 15.23
CA ALA A 29 10.36 -3.54 13.86
C ALA A 29 11.49 -2.55 13.51
N ILE A 30 11.40 -1.32 13.99
CA ILE A 30 12.40 -0.27 13.79
C ILE A 30 13.71 -0.66 14.48
N ASP A 31 13.67 -1.09 15.73
CA ASP A 31 14.85 -1.52 16.48
C ASP A 31 15.53 -2.71 15.77
N TYR A 32 14.74 -3.70 15.36
CA TYR A 32 15.26 -4.83 14.59
C TYR A 32 15.96 -4.40 13.29
N LEU A 33 15.35 -3.49 12.50
CA LEU A 33 15.91 -3.01 11.24
C LEU A 33 17.21 -2.22 11.46
N LYS A 34 17.33 -1.46 12.54
CA LYS A 34 18.54 -0.74 12.91
C LYS A 34 19.69 -1.69 13.27
N ASP A 35 19.37 -2.76 14.00
CA ASP A 35 20.36 -3.74 14.43
C ASP A 35 20.81 -4.63 13.26
N SER A 36 19.88 -5.05 12.40
CA SER A 36 20.16 -5.95 11.27
C SER A 36 20.85 -5.25 10.10
N ASP A 37 20.66 -3.93 9.96
CA ASP A 37 21.26 -3.11 8.90
C ASP A 37 21.58 -1.69 9.40
N PRO A 38 22.79 -1.47 9.94
CA PRO A 38 23.20 -0.16 10.48
C PRO A 38 23.15 1.00 9.49
N ILE A 39 23.29 0.73 8.18
CA ILE A 39 23.18 1.76 7.13
C ILE A 39 21.71 2.20 6.99
N LEU A 40 20.79 1.26 6.95
CA LEU A 40 19.35 1.55 7.01
C LEU A 40 18.99 2.21 8.35
N GLY A 41 19.62 1.80 9.44
CA GLY A 41 19.46 2.39 10.78
C GLY A 41 19.74 3.89 10.81
N GLN A 42 20.82 4.35 10.19
CA GLN A 42 21.13 5.78 10.05
C GLN A 42 20.05 6.54 9.25
N LEU A 43 19.50 5.91 8.21
CA LEU A 43 18.39 6.51 7.46
C LEU A 43 17.13 6.60 8.32
N ILE A 44 16.83 5.58 9.11
CA ILE A 44 15.70 5.55 10.05
C ILE A 44 15.82 6.70 11.06
N ASP A 45 16.99 6.88 11.65
CA ASP A 45 17.24 7.97 12.62
C ASP A 45 17.06 9.36 11.99
N ARG A 46 17.44 9.51 10.74
CA ARG A 46 17.31 10.78 10.00
C ARG A 46 15.85 11.08 9.61
N ILE A 47 15.05 10.08 9.25
CA ILE A 47 13.65 10.24 8.82
C ILE A 47 12.71 10.31 10.03
N GLY A 48 13.02 9.59 11.11
CA GLY A 48 12.18 9.48 12.30
C GLY A 48 11.09 8.40 12.17
N ALA A 49 9.98 8.60 12.85
CA ALA A 49 8.93 7.59 12.99
C ALA A 49 8.32 7.14 11.65
N CYS A 50 8.13 5.83 11.50
CA CYS A 50 7.45 5.28 10.34
C CYS A 50 5.96 5.63 10.34
N GLN A 51 5.49 6.22 9.25
CA GLN A 51 4.08 6.62 9.08
C GLN A 51 3.29 5.69 8.15
N LEU A 52 3.81 4.49 7.86
CA LEU A 52 3.15 3.54 6.97
C LEU A 52 1.72 3.20 7.44
N HIS A 53 1.48 3.15 8.75
CA HIS A 53 0.16 2.90 9.33
C HIS A 53 -0.86 4.01 9.05
N GLN A 54 -0.42 5.25 8.76
CA GLN A 54 -1.30 6.39 8.47
C GLN A 54 -1.80 6.41 7.02
N HIS A 55 -1.21 5.60 6.14
CA HIS A 55 -1.65 5.46 4.77
C HIS A 55 -2.80 4.45 4.71
N GLU A 56 -4.03 4.95 4.79
CA GLU A 56 -5.22 4.13 4.61
C GLU A 56 -5.72 4.21 3.17
N LEU A 57 -5.94 3.06 2.56
CA LEU A 57 -6.70 2.93 1.33
C LEU A 57 -8.13 2.60 1.73
N GLU A 58 -9.02 3.58 1.60
CA GLU A 58 -10.45 3.42 1.89
C GLU A 58 -11.15 2.58 0.80
N GLY A 59 -12.34 2.09 1.13
CA GLY A 59 -13.19 1.34 0.22
C GLY A 59 -12.93 -0.16 0.20
N ASP A 60 -13.71 -0.85 -0.61
CA ASP A 60 -13.57 -2.28 -0.86
C ASP A 60 -12.41 -2.61 -1.82
N LEU A 61 -12.21 -3.90 -2.08
CA LEU A 61 -11.14 -4.37 -2.98
C LEU A 61 -11.28 -3.79 -4.40
N PHE A 62 -12.52 -3.76 -4.93
CA PHE A 62 -12.79 -3.21 -6.26
C PHE A 62 -12.35 -1.75 -6.36
N PHE A 63 -12.70 -0.94 -5.37
CA PHE A 63 -12.35 0.47 -5.33
C PHE A 63 -10.83 0.67 -5.19
N CYS A 64 -10.17 -0.05 -4.28
CA CYS A 64 -8.72 0.01 -4.08
C CYS A 64 -7.95 -0.31 -5.38
N LEU A 65 -8.35 -1.36 -6.10
CA LEU A 65 -7.72 -1.76 -7.35
C LEU A 65 -8.07 -0.81 -8.50
N SER A 66 -9.30 -0.30 -8.57
CA SER A 66 -9.71 0.72 -9.56
C SER A 66 -8.86 1.98 -9.42
N ARG A 67 -8.69 2.48 -8.19
CA ARG A 67 -7.80 3.61 -7.88
C ARG A 67 -6.37 3.32 -8.32
N SER A 68 -5.86 2.12 -8.05
CA SER A 68 -4.51 1.73 -8.47
C SER A 68 -4.35 1.78 -9.99
N ILE A 69 -5.32 1.25 -10.76
CA ILE A 69 -5.32 1.32 -12.24
C ILE A 69 -5.35 2.77 -12.72
N LEU A 70 -6.19 3.61 -12.13
CA LEU A 70 -6.28 5.03 -12.51
C LEU A 70 -4.96 5.78 -12.31
N HIS A 71 -4.21 5.43 -11.26
CA HIS A 71 -2.95 6.09 -10.91
C HIS A 71 -1.73 5.59 -11.70
N GLN A 72 -1.80 4.45 -12.41
CA GLN A 72 -0.67 3.91 -13.18
C GLN A 72 -0.13 4.93 -14.19
N GLN A 73 1.21 5.09 -14.23
CA GLN A 73 1.93 5.91 -15.22
C GLN A 73 1.49 7.39 -15.28
N LEU A 74 0.99 7.94 -14.20
CA LEU A 74 0.60 9.35 -14.07
C LEU A 74 1.34 10.00 -12.91
N SER A 75 1.55 11.32 -13.00
CA SER A 75 1.95 12.08 -11.82
C SER A 75 0.82 12.09 -10.78
N THR A 76 1.17 12.17 -9.50
CA THR A 76 0.20 12.21 -8.39
C THR A 76 -0.88 13.26 -8.59
N LYS A 77 -0.50 14.46 -9.09
CA LYS A 77 -1.44 15.56 -9.35
C LYS A 77 -2.46 15.20 -10.43
N VAL A 78 -2.01 14.63 -11.53
CA VAL A 78 -2.91 14.25 -12.65
C VAL A 78 -3.80 13.08 -12.25
N ALA A 79 -3.24 12.07 -11.58
CA ALA A 79 -3.98 10.93 -11.08
C ALA A 79 -5.10 11.34 -10.12
N LYS A 80 -4.82 12.26 -9.19
CA LYS A 80 -5.81 12.80 -8.26
C LYS A 80 -6.99 13.48 -8.99
N VAL A 81 -6.70 14.33 -9.96
CA VAL A 81 -7.75 15.02 -10.75
C VAL A 81 -8.64 14.03 -11.50
N ILE A 82 -8.06 13.02 -12.15
CA ILE A 82 -8.83 12.00 -12.88
C ILE A 82 -9.67 11.17 -11.91
N HIS A 83 -9.11 10.80 -10.77
CA HIS A 83 -9.81 10.04 -9.74
C HIS A 83 -11.00 10.83 -9.17
N GLU A 84 -10.82 12.10 -8.84
CA GLU A 84 -11.91 12.97 -8.37
C GLU A 84 -13.04 13.09 -9.40
N ARG A 85 -12.70 13.29 -10.70
CA ARG A 85 -13.68 13.32 -11.78
C ARG A 85 -14.40 11.98 -11.98
N PHE A 86 -13.69 10.87 -11.78
CA PHE A 86 -14.27 9.55 -11.84
C PHE A 86 -15.31 9.36 -10.73
N LEU A 87 -15.00 9.76 -9.50
CA LEU A 87 -15.97 9.71 -8.39
C LEU A 87 -17.20 10.60 -8.62
N GLN A 88 -17.03 11.76 -9.24
CA GLN A 88 -18.13 12.67 -9.57
C GLN A 88 -19.16 12.09 -10.57
N LEU A 89 -18.83 11.00 -11.27
CA LEU A 89 -19.80 10.28 -12.09
C LEU A 89 -20.85 9.52 -11.26
N TYR A 90 -20.57 9.30 -9.97
CA TYR A 90 -21.38 8.48 -9.07
C TYR A 90 -21.70 9.25 -7.77
N PRO A 91 -22.46 10.37 -7.86
CA PRO A 91 -22.61 11.31 -6.76
C PRO A 91 -23.40 10.75 -5.56
N ASP A 92 -24.20 9.71 -5.80
CA ASP A 92 -25.07 9.11 -4.77
C ASP A 92 -24.37 8.05 -3.91
N THR A 93 -23.10 7.75 -4.21
CA THR A 93 -22.31 6.75 -3.50
C THR A 93 -20.94 7.30 -3.12
N GLN A 94 -20.41 6.89 -1.97
CA GLN A 94 -19.04 7.23 -1.59
C GLN A 94 -18.02 6.59 -2.54
N PHE A 95 -18.31 5.37 -2.98
CA PHE A 95 -17.48 4.60 -3.94
C PHE A 95 -18.39 3.95 -4.98
N PRO A 96 -18.04 4.00 -6.28
CA PRO A 96 -18.83 3.38 -7.33
C PRO A 96 -18.86 1.86 -7.17
N LEU A 97 -20.01 1.25 -7.37
CA LEU A 97 -20.13 -0.19 -7.43
C LEU A 97 -19.57 -0.73 -8.76
N ALA A 98 -19.13 -1.98 -8.76
CA ALA A 98 -18.62 -2.63 -9.97
C ALA A 98 -19.65 -2.62 -11.12
N GLN A 99 -20.95 -2.80 -10.80
CA GLN A 99 -22.02 -2.76 -11.77
C GLN A 99 -22.17 -1.36 -12.40
N ASP A 100 -22.12 -0.29 -11.59
CA ASP A 100 -22.23 1.08 -12.10
C ASP A 100 -21.14 1.40 -13.12
N VAL A 101 -19.92 0.91 -12.85
CA VAL A 101 -18.78 1.10 -13.76
C VAL A 101 -18.96 0.31 -15.06
N LEU A 102 -19.53 -0.89 -15.02
CA LEU A 102 -19.83 -1.67 -16.22
C LEU A 102 -20.88 -0.98 -17.09
N ASP A 103 -21.92 -0.45 -16.46
CA ASP A 103 -23.06 0.18 -17.14
C ASP A 103 -22.69 1.58 -17.68
N THR A 104 -21.63 2.19 -17.16
CA THR A 104 -21.17 3.49 -17.64
C THR A 104 -20.56 3.36 -19.04
N PRO A 105 -21.06 4.11 -20.05
CA PRO A 105 -20.49 4.09 -21.39
C PRO A 105 -19.01 4.50 -21.42
N ASP A 106 -18.22 3.86 -22.26
CA ASP A 106 -16.78 4.14 -22.38
C ASP A 106 -16.48 5.61 -22.68
N GLU A 107 -17.33 6.27 -23.49
CA GLU A 107 -17.18 7.69 -23.82
C GLU A 107 -17.38 8.62 -22.61
N VAL A 108 -18.18 8.22 -21.64
CA VAL A 108 -18.36 8.95 -20.36
C VAL A 108 -17.06 8.84 -19.54
N LEU A 109 -16.53 7.63 -19.40
CA LEU A 109 -15.26 7.37 -18.71
C LEU A 109 -14.08 8.09 -19.40
N ARG A 110 -14.12 8.19 -20.72
CA ARG A 110 -13.09 8.94 -21.47
C ARG A 110 -13.13 10.44 -21.19
N ARG A 111 -14.33 11.03 -21.11
CA ARG A 111 -14.51 12.47 -20.86
C ARG A 111 -13.91 12.92 -19.52
N VAL A 112 -13.86 12.06 -18.52
CA VAL A 112 -13.21 12.37 -17.23
C VAL A 112 -11.69 12.18 -17.26
N GLY A 113 -11.11 11.75 -18.39
CA GLY A 113 -9.67 11.66 -18.60
C GLY A 113 -9.09 10.25 -18.50
N ILE A 114 -9.92 9.19 -18.43
CA ILE A 114 -9.45 7.82 -18.37
C ILE A 114 -9.08 7.32 -19.77
N SER A 115 -7.87 6.79 -19.94
CA SER A 115 -7.41 6.24 -21.22
C SER A 115 -8.14 4.96 -21.60
N ARG A 116 -8.25 4.66 -22.92
CA ARG A 116 -8.91 3.43 -23.40
C ARG A 116 -8.37 2.14 -22.74
N PRO A 117 -7.05 1.94 -22.59
CA PRO A 117 -6.55 0.77 -21.89
C PRO A 117 -7.04 0.67 -20.44
N LYS A 118 -7.02 1.81 -19.69
CA LYS A 118 -7.49 1.83 -18.31
C LYS A 118 -8.99 1.56 -18.18
N ILE A 119 -9.80 2.04 -19.11
CA ILE A 119 -11.24 1.71 -19.18
C ILE A 119 -11.42 0.19 -19.32
N SER A 120 -10.69 -0.42 -20.26
CA SER A 120 -10.72 -1.88 -20.43
C SER A 120 -10.31 -2.61 -19.14
N TYR A 121 -9.30 -2.12 -18.42
CA TYR A 121 -8.83 -2.74 -17.18
C TYR A 121 -9.84 -2.59 -16.03
N ILE A 122 -10.42 -1.40 -15.85
CA ILE A 122 -11.41 -1.18 -14.79
C ILE A 122 -12.69 -1.98 -15.06
N LYS A 123 -13.14 -2.07 -16.31
CA LYS A 123 -14.30 -2.90 -16.67
C LYS A 123 -14.00 -4.40 -16.54
N ASP A 124 -12.78 -4.84 -16.80
CA ASP A 124 -12.37 -6.22 -16.54
C ASP A 124 -12.35 -6.52 -15.04
N LEU A 125 -11.80 -5.62 -14.24
CA LEU A 125 -11.83 -5.69 -12.78
C LEU A 125 -13.28 -5.75 -12.27
N ALA A 126 -14.18 -4.92 -12.82
CA ALA A 126 -15.59 -4.92 -12.43
C ALA A 126 -16.29 -6.26 -12.72
N ARG A 127 -16.03 -6.89 -13.88
CA ARG A 127 -16.54 -8.23 -14.17
C ARG A 127 -16.04 -9.26 -13.18
N HIS A 128 -14.75 -9.23 -12.84
CA HIS A 128 -14.18 -10.12 -11.84
C HIS A 128 -14.77 -9.89 -10.45
N ALA A 129 -15.01 -8.63 -10.06
CA ALA A 129 -15.64 -8.30 -8.78
C ALA A 129 -17.05 -8.89 -8.68
N ILE A 130 -17.85 -8.78 -9.74
CA ILE A 130 -19.21 -9.36 -9.77
C ILE A 130 -19.18 -10.90 -9.82
N SER A 131 -18.19 -11.50 -10.49
CA SER A 131 -18.08 -12.94 -10.61
C SER A 131 -17.38 -13.64 -9.44
N GLY A 132 -16.97 -12.91 -8.41
CA GLY A 132 -16.45 -13.49 -7.17
C GLY A 132 -14.97 -13.26 -6.92
N LEU A 133 -14.47 -12.00 -7.01
CA LEU A 133 -13.21 -11.68 -6.36
C LEU A 133 -13.34 -11.85 -4.84
N PRO A 134 -12.26 -12.29 -4.16
CA PRO A 134 -12.26 -12.35 -2.71
C PRO A 134 -12.60 -11.01 -2.07
N THR A 135 -13.24 -11.02 -0.91
CA THR A 135 -13.38 -9.83 -0.07
C THR A 135 -12.05 -9.47 0.59
N LEU A 136 -11.96 -8.28 1.18
CA LEU A 136 -10.74 -7.89 1.91
C LEU A 136 -10.50 -8.81 3.12
N GLU A 137 -11.56 -9.22 3.81
CA GLU A 137 -11.54 -10.15 4.95
C GLU A 137 -11.02 -11.53 4.53
N GLU A 138 -11.44 -12.03 3.37
CA GLU A 138 -10.92 -13.29 2.82
C GLU A 138 -9.43 -13.17 2.45
N LEU A 139 -9.01 -12.02 1.92
CA LEU A 139 -7.59 -11.76 1.63
C LEU A 139 -6.74 -11.70 2.89
N GLU A 140 -7.27 -11.26 4.04
CA GLU A 140 -6.51 -11.17 5.29
C GLU A 140 -5.98 -12.52 5.76
N VAL A 141 -6.68 -13.61 5.48
CA VAL A 141 -6.30 -14.98 5.88
C VAL A 141 -5.55 -15.75 4.80
N MET A 142 -5.40 -15.19 3.60
CA MET A 142 -4.64 -15.80 2.50
C MET A 142 -3.14 -15.47 2.63
N ASP A 143 -2.27 -16.34 2.08
CA ASP A 143 -0.86 -16.01 1.90
C ASP A 143 -0.65 -15.04 0.73
N ASP A 144 0.46 -14.27 0.79
CA ASP A 144 0.73 -13.18 -0.16
C ASP A 144 0.85 -13.69 -1.61
N GLU A 145 1.44 -14.85 -1.85
CA GLU A 145 1.59 -15.40 -3.20
C GLU A 145 0.25 -15.90 -3.76
N ALA A 146 -0.63 -16.45 -2.91
CA ALA A 146 -1.99 -16.81 -3.33
C ALA A 146 -2.80 -15.56 -3.71
N ILE A 147 -2.67 -14.47 -2.94
CA ILE A 147 -3.29 -13.17 -3.28
C ILE A 147 -2.75 -12.66 -4.61
N ILE A 148 -1.44 -12.64 -4.79
CA ILE A 148 -0.79 -12.20 -6.04
C ILE A 148 -1.31 -13.03 -7.22
N LYS A 149 -1.30 -14.36 -7.11
CA LYS A 149 -1.78 -15.27 -8.15
C LYS A 149 -3.25 -15.04 -8.49
N THR A 150 -4.08 -14.74 -7.50
CA THR A 150 -5.51 -14.51 -7.68
C THR A 150 -5.77 -13.18 -8.38
N LEU A 151 -5.18 -12.10 -7.90
CA LEU A 151 -5.48 -10.75 -8.39
C LEU A 151 -4.78 -10.41 -9.71
N THR A 152 -3.65 -11.03 -10.02
CA THR A 152 -2.98 -10.83 -11.32
C THR A 152 -3.70 -11.48 -12.51
N ARG A 153 -4.79 -12.22 -12.28
CA ARG A 153 -5.69 -12.68 -13.35
C ARG A 153 -6.48 -11.53 -13.96
N VAL A 154 -6.67 -10.45 -13.20
CA VAL A 154 -7.37 -9.25 -13.68
C VAL A 154 -6.46 -8.48 -14.61
N LYS A 155 -6.98 -8.14 -15.78
CA LYS A 155 -6.24 -7.39 -16.81
C LYS A 155 -5.78 -6.03 -16.27
N GLY A 156 -4.49 -5.75 -16.44
CA GLY A 156 -3.90 -4.49 -15.95
C GLY A 156 -3.48 -4.49 -14.48
N ILE A 157 -3.73 -5.58 -13.74
CA ILE A 157 -3.22 -5.77 -12.37
C ILE A 157 -1.96 -6.63 -12.44
N GLY A 158 -0.80 -6.01 -12.22
CA GLY A 158 0.48 -6.70 -12.12
C GLY A 158 0.87 -7.01 -10.68
N ARG A 159 1.92 -7.84 -10.50
CA ARG A 159 2.50 -8.19 -9.20
C ARG A 159 2.78 -6.95 -8.34
N TRP A 160 3.39 -5.92 -8.92
CA TRP A 160 3.68 -4.67 -8.21
C TRP A 160 2.42 -4.01 -7.64
N THR A 161 1.32 -3.96 -8.42
CA THR A 161 0.05 -3.39 -7.96
C THR A 161 -0.51 -4.15 -6.75
N VAL A 162 -0.41 -5.49 -6.79
CA VAL A 162 -0.85 -6.32 -5.67
C VAL A 162 0.07 -6.14 -4.45
N GLN A 163 1.37 -6.03 -4.65
CA GLN A 163 2.31 -5.73 -3.55
C GLN A 163 2.00 -4.38 -2.87
N MET A 164 1.58 -3.36 -3.63
CA MET A 164 1.11 -2.09 -3.04
C MET A 164 -0.17 -2.29 -2.21
N LEU A 165 -1.11 -3.14 -2.66
CA LEU A 165 -2.29 -3.52 -1.87
C LEU A 165 -1.89 -4.22 -0.57
N LEU A 166 -0.97 -5.18 -0.64
CA LEU A 166 -0.45 -5.91 0.53
C LEU A 166 0.15 -4.96 1.57
N ILE A 167 1.00 -4.03 1.14
CA ILE A 167 1.69 -3.07 2.01
C ILE A 167 0.73 -2.03 2.59
N PHE A 168 -0.06 -1.37 1.74
CA PHE A 168 -0.81 -0.17 2.14
C PHE A 168 -2.23 -0.46 2.62
N ARG A 169 -2.86 -1.55 2.17
CA ARG A 169 -4.24 -1.91 2.57
C ARG A 169 -4.29 -3.07 3.55
N LEU A 170 -3.61 -4.18 3.24
CA LEU A 170 -3.58 -5.37 4.10
C LEU A 170 -2.51 -5.29 5.20
N LYS A 171 -1.70 -4.24 5.22
CA LYS A 171 -0.68 -3.98 6.25
C LYS A 171 0.28 -5.14 6.47
N ARG A 172 0.62 -5.89 5.39
CA ARG A 172 1.61 -6.97 5.45
C ARG A 172 2.98 -6.40 5.75
N TRP A 173 3.68 -7.00 6.70
CA TRP A 173 4.95 -6.49 7.23
C TRP A 173 6.17 -6.87 6.39
N ASP A 174 6.11 -7.99 5.67
CA ASP A 174 7.25 -8.59 4.98
C ASP A 174 7.07 -8.66 3.46
N VAL A 175 6.67 -7.57 2.84
CA VAL A 175 6.57 -7.45 1.39
C VAL A 175 7.73 -6.63 0.85
N LEU A 176 8.56 -7.23 -0.02
CA LEU A 176 9.61 -6.54 -0.76
C LEU A 176 9.23 -6.39 -2.23
N PRO A 177 8.88 -5.20 -2.71
CA PRO A 177 8.58 -4.97 -4.11
C PRO A 177 9.89 -4.81 -4.91
N VAL A 178 10.53 -5.93 -5.24
CA VAL A 178 11.88 -5.98 -5.85
C VAL A 178 11.99 -5.31 -7.21
N ASP A 179 10.88 -5.21 -7.93
CA ASP A 179 10.81 -4.54 -9.24
C ASP A 179 10.40 -3.05 -9.11
N ASP A 180 10.15 -2.57 -7.89
CA ASP A 180 9.80 -1.17 -7.65
C ASP A 180 10.99 -0.24 -7.88
N LEU A 181 10.81 0.72 -8.80
CA LEU A 181 11.88 1.65 -9.15
C LEU A 181 12.28 2.53 -7.96
N GLY A 182 11.35 2.92 -7.10
CA GLY A 182 11.61 3.73 -5.91
C GLY A 182 12.43 2.96 -4.88
N VAL A 183 12.08 1.71 -4.60
CA VAL A 183 12.86 0.84 -3.70
C VAL A 183 14.28 0.65 -4.23
N ARG A 184 14.43 0.30 -5.51
CA ARG A 184 15.75 0.13 -6.15
C ARG A 184 16.57 1.43 -6.16
N ALA A 185 15.92 2.57 -6.43
CA ALA A 185 16.57 3.87 -6.38
C ALA A 185 16.98 4.26 -4.95
N GLY A 186 16.13 3.95 -3.95
CA GLY A 186 16.43 4.13 -2.54
C GLY A 186 17.63 3.30 -2.10
N ILE A 187 17.70 2.03 -2.49
CA ILE A 187 18.85 1.16 -2.24
C ILE A 187 20.12 1.75 -2.89
N ARG A 188 20.05 2.11 -4.19
CA ARG A 188 21.18 2.72 -4.87
C ARG A 188 21.73 3.93 -4.13
N LYS A 189 20.82 4.84 -3.72
CA LYS A 189 21.17 6.08 -2.99
C LYS A 189 21.78 5.77 -1.62
N LEU A 190 21.15 4.88 -0.87
CA LEU A 190 21.52 4.58 0.51
C LEU A 190 22.86 3.86 0.62
N TYR A 191 23.13 2.91 -0.29
CA TYR A 191 24.35 2.10 -0.29
C TYR A 191 25.38 2.57 -1.31
N SER A 192 25.19 3.75 -1.91
CA SER A 192 26.12 4.38 -2.86
C SER A 192 26.50 3.46 -4.02
N LEU A 193 25.52 2.75 -4.60
CA LEU A 193 25.76 1.88 -5.74
C LEU A 193 25.86 2.69 -7.04
N ASP A 194 26.76 2.29 -7.93
CA ASP A 194 26.98 2.95 -9.22
C ASP A 194 25.73 2.88 -10.12
N ALA A 195 25.02 1.75 -10.09
CA ALA A 195 23.84 1.50 -10.90
C ALA A 195 22.63 1.06 -10.05
N LEU A 196 21.44 1.11 -10.64
CA LEU A 196 20.23 0.52 -10.01
C LEU A 196 20.45 -0.98 -9.82
N PRO A 197 20.27 -1.50 -8.58
CA PRO A 197 20.40 -2.93 -8.32
C PRO A 197 19.38 -3.72 -9.15
N ASP A 198 19.77 -4.87 -9.64
CA ASP A 198 18.84 -5.80 -10.28
C ASP A 198 17.94 -6.48 -9.23
N ARG A 199 17.03 -7.35 -9.71
CA ARG A 199 16.11 -8.07 -8.85
C ARG A 199 16.84 -8.89 -7.78
N LYS A 200 17.84 -9.68 -8.18
CA LYS A 200 18.60 -10.57 -7.29
C LYS A 200 19.34 -9.78 -6.21
N THR A 201 19.98 -8.70 -6.61
CA THR A 201 20.67 -7.79 -5.68
C THR A 201 19.68 -7.15 -4.69
N THR A 202 18.52 -6.71 -5.18
CA THR A 202 17.44 -6.13 -4.33
C THR A 202 16.92 -7.17 -3.33
N GLU A 203 16.71 -8.42 -3.77
CA GLU A 203 16.33 -9.54 -2.89
C GLU A 203 17.40 -9.81 -1.83
N GLY A 204 18.69 -9.71 -2.20
CA GLY A 204 19.82 -9.87 -1.27
C GLY A 204 19.80 -8.84 -0.13
N PHE A 205 19.51 -7.58 -0.42
CA PHE A 205 19.30 -6.55 0.61
C PHE A 205 18.12 -6.89 1.52
N GLY A 206 17.01 -7.33 0.95
CA GLY A 206 15.81 -7.68 1.68
C GLY A 206 15.98 -8.80 2.70
N GLN A 207 16.96 -9.68 2.54
CA GLN A 207 17.20 -10.77 3.52
C GLN A 207 17.50 -10.24 4.93
N LYS A 208 18.16 -9.08 5.04
CA LYS A 208 18.48 -8.45 6.32
C LYS A 208 17.25 -7.80 6.97
N TRP A 209 16.26 -7.43 6.16
CA TRP A 209 15.08 -6.67 6.62
C TRP A 209 13.91 -7.56 7.02
N LYS A 210 13.96 -8.85 6.70
CA LYS A 210 12.92 -9.80 7.12
C LYS A 210 12.84 -9.88 8.64
N PRO A 211 11.60 -9.90 9.21
CA PRO A 211 10.29 -9.95 8.54
C PRO A 211 9.64 -8.56 8.35
N TYR A 212 10.41 -7.49 8.16
CA TYR A 212 9.94 -6.10 8.12
C TYR A 212 10.23 -5.39 6.80
N CYS A 213 10.25 -6.13 5.67
CA CYS A 213 10.58 -5.58 4.35
C CYS A 213 9.68 -4.42 3.92
N SER A 214 8.39 -4.41 4.32
CA SER A 214 7.47 -3.32 4.01
C SER A 214 7.87 -2.01 4.68
N ILE A 215 8.33 -2.07 5.93
CA ILE A 215 8.82 -0.91 6.68
C ILE A 215 10.13 -0.41 6.07
N ALA A 216 11.07 -1.31 5.78
CA ALA A 216 12.31 -0.95 5.09
C ALA A 216 12.03 -0.28 3.74
N SER A 217 11.10 -0.82 2.95
CA SER A 217 10.68 -0.23 1.68
C SER A 217 10.11 1.18 1.85
N TRP A 218 9.33 1.42 2.91
CA TRP A 218 8.80 2.74 3.22
C TRP A 218 9.92 3.75 3.49
N TYR A 219 10.95 3.40 4.26
CA TYR A 219 12.09 4.26 4.50
C TYR A 219 12.89 4.53 3.22
N LEU A 220 13.04 3.54 2.36
CA LEU A 220 13.70 3.71 1.07
C LEU A 220 12.96 4.70 0.17
N TRP A 221 11.62 4.64 0.10
CA TRP A 221 10.83 5.65 -0.62
C TRP A 221 11.02 7.05 -0.02
N ARG A 222 10.98 7.18 1.31
CA ARG A 222 11.20 8.48 1.98
C ARG A 222 12.60 9.03 1.75
N SER A 223 13.61 8.16 1.62
CA SER A 223 14.98 8.61 1.33
C SER A 223 15.11 9.44 0.05
N LEU A 224 14.24 9.18 -0.93
CA LEU A 224 14.25 9.89 -2.21
C LEU A 224 13.72 11.32 -2.10
N GLU A 225 12.94 11.62 -1.06
CA GLU A 225 12.38 12.95 -0.79
C GLU A 225 13.36 13.84 0.00
N LEU A 226 14.37 13.24 0.62
CA LEU A 226 15.40 13.98 1.33
C LEU A 226 16.30 14.74 0.36
N LYS A 227 16.43 16.05 0.58
CA LYS A 227 17.40 16.87 -0.15
C LYS A 227 18.82 16.32 0.08
N PRO A 228 19.70 16.39 -0.92
CA PRO A 228 21.13 16.17 -0.69
C PRO A 228 21.62 17.06 0.44
N VAL A 229 22.45 16.51 1.31
CA VAL A 229 23.17 17.30 2.33
C VAL A 229 24.33 18.00 1.66
#